data_324835a34b67f3a10f65a6475a457427
#
_entry.id   324835a34b67f3a10f65a6475a457427
#
_cell.length_a   1.000
_cell.length_b   1.000
_cell.length_c   1.000
_cell.angle_alpha   90.00
_cell.angle_beta   90.00
_cell.angle_gamma   90.00
#
_symmetry.space_group_name_H-M   'P 1'
#
loop_
_entity.id
_entity.type
_entity.pdbx_description
1 polymer ?
#
loop_
_entity_poly.entity_id
_entity_poly.type
_entity_poly.pdbx_seq_one_letter_code
_entity_poly.pdbx_strand_id
1 'polypeptide(L)'
;QEIGSFGKIRSSLGYNSGKLNNGWGFTLAGSYKQGNGFVDQTWTEGYFYYAKLQKEIGNHLISLSVMGAPQKHGQRSYKSNIATYDTTIARELGDTSNWNNQITNKGISYNKHWGKLNRWQINNSGDTLNNRERLNTRQNYYHKPQYSLRHFWRVNEKFYLSNVSYLSVGNGGGTRISGNTNNYDTFGQYNLQEAYDANVNNIDLLY
;
A
#
# COMPACT_ATOMS: atom_id res chain seq x y z
N GLN A 1 -20.40 -0.41 -4.47
CA GLN A 1 -19.43 -1.50 -4.66
C GLN A 1 -18.85 -1.41 -6.06
N GLU A 2 -17.55 -1.67 -6.18
CA GLU A 2 -16.83 -1.68 -7.44
C GLU A 2 -16.11 -3.02 -7.56
N ILE A 3 -16.14 -3.61 -8.75
CA ILE A 3 -15.42 -4.83 -9.11
C ILE A 3 -14.61 -4.51 -10.38
N GLY A 4 -13.36 -4.88 -10.41
CA GLY A 4 -12.48 -4.60 -11.53
C GLY A 4 -11.56 -5.76 -11.87
N SER A 5 -10.73 -5.58 -12.89
CA SER A 5 -9.73 -6.55 -13.31
C SER A 5 -8.74 -6.88 -12.18
N PHE A 6 -8.12 -8.03 -12.25
CA PHE A 6 -7.14 -8.54 -11.27
C PHE A 6 -7.73 -8.71 -9.85
N GLY A 7 -9.01 -9.06 -9.75
CA GLY A 7 -9.68 -9.26 -8.47
C GLY A 7 -9.83 -7.99 -7.64
N LYS A 8 -9.81 -6.81 -8.28
CA LYS A 8 -10.06 -5.56 -7.57
C LYS A 8 -11.49 -5.51 -7.09
N ILE A 9 -11.65 -5.28 -5.81
CA ILE A 9 -12.92 -4.99 -5.16
C ILE A 9 -12.79 -3.73 -4.32
N ARG A 10 -13.86 -2.95 -4.29
CA ARG A 10 -14.02 -1.84 -3.36
C ARG A 10 -15.44 -1.81 -2.85
N SER A 11 -15.57 -1.73 -1.55
CA SER A 11 -16.84 -1.47 -0.88
C SER A 11 -16.77 -0.14 -0.15
N SER A 12 -17.79 0.68 -0.28
CA SER A 12 -17.86 1.98 0.39
C SER A 12 -19.26 2.21 0.95
N LEU A 13 -19.29 2.87 2.09
CA LEU A 13 -20.50 3.27 2.78
C LEU A 13 -20.33 4.71 3.28
N GLY A 14 -21.38 5.50 3.20
CA GLY A 14 -21.42 6.85 3.74
C GLY A 14 -22.80 7.17 4.31
N TYR A 15 -22.81 7.97 5.36
CA TYR A 15 -24.01 8.48 6.00
C TYR A 15 -23.84 9.95 6.37
N ASN A 16 -24.88 10.73 6.14
CA ASN A 16 -24.96 12.12 6.53
C ASN A 16 -26.30 12.35 7.22
N SER A 17 -26.27 12.85 8.46
CA SER A 17 -27.49 13.13 9.22
C SER A 17 -28.28 14.34 8.71
N GLY A 18 -27.64 15.17 7.87
CA GLY A 18 -28.14 16.52 7.65
C GLY A 18 -28.02 17.37 8.93
N LYS A 19 -28.69 18.52 8.91
CA LYS A 19 -28.85 19.39 10.09
C LYS A 19 -30.01 18.88 10.95
N LEU A 20 -29.71 18.51 12.18
CA LEU A 20 -30.70 18.13 13.19
C LEU A 20 -31.31 19.35 13.84
N ASN A 21 -32.51 19.20 14.47
CA ASN A 21 -33.27 20.28 15.06
C ASN A 21 -32.52 21.12 16.10
N ASN A 22 -31.56 20.51 16.79
CA ASN A 22 -30.72 21.17 17.77
C ASN A 22 -29.42 21.78 17.18
N GLY A 23 -29.31 21.87 15.85
CA GLY A 23 -28.19 22.48 15.13
C GLY A 23 -26.96 21.57 15.00
N TRP A 24 -27.03 20.34 15.47
CA TRP A 24 -25.99 19.34 15.21
C TRP A 24 -26.10 18.72 13.82
N GLY A 25 -24.98 18.24 13.31
CA GLY A 25 -24.94 17.40 12.12
C GLY A 25 -23.69 16.56 12.15
N PHE A 26 -23.78 15.35 11.61
CA PHE A 26 -22.62 14.48 11.48
C PHE A 26 -22.58 13.76 10.15
N THR A 27 -21.37 13.45 9.71
CA THR A 27 -21.12 12.70 8.49
C THR A 27 -20.10 11.60 8.80
N LEU A 28 -20.36 10.39 8.34
CA LEU A 28 -19.47 9.27 8.41
C LEU A 28 -19.31 8.67 7.02
N ALA A 29 -18.09 8.32 6.64
CA ALA A 29 -17.84 7.57 5.41
C ALA A 29 -16.67 6.63 5.61
N GLY A 30 -16.72 5.48 4.95
CA GLY A 30 -15.66 4.50 4.97
C GLY A 30 -15.63 3.70 3.69
N SER A 31 -14.46 3.21 3.33
CA SER A 31 -14.32 2.25 2.26
C SER A 31 -13.15 1.31 2.52
N TYR A 32 -13.27 0.12 1.97
CA TYR A 32 -12.20 -0.86 1.86
C TYR A 32 -11.99 -1.20 0.40
N LYS A 33 -10.73 -1.29 0.00
CA LYS A 33 -10.32 -1.74 -1.34
C LYS A 33 -9.19 -2.75 -1.24
N GLN A 34 -9.25 -3.76 -2.09
CA GLN A 34 -8.15 -4.69 -2.30
C GLN A 34 -8.10 -5.13 -3.76
N GLY A 35 -6.98 -5.68 -4.17
CA GLY A 35 -6.81 -6.30 -5.47
C GLY A 35 -5.36 -6.54 -5.83
N ASN A 36 -5.15 -7.33 -6.87
CA ASN A 36 -3.82 -7.55 -7.44
C ASN A 36 -3.53 -6.48 -8.50
N GLY A 37 -2.24 -6.25 -8.77
CA GLY A 37 -1.81 -5.46 -9.90
C GLY A 37 -1.62 -6.30 -11.15
N PHE A 38 -1.46 -5.65 -12.29
CA PHE A 38 -1.03 -6.27 -13.55
C PHE A 38 0.36 -6.91 -13.43
N VAL A 39 1.24 -6.28 -12.65
CA VAL A 39 2.60 -6.78 -12.39
C VAL A 39 2.54 -7.78 -11.24
N ASP A 40 3.30 -8.87 -11.39
CA ASP A 40 3.32 -9.98 -10.43
C ASP A 40 3.62 -9.50 -9.00
N GLN A 41 2.82 -9.96 -8.06
CA GLN A 41 2.92 -9.62 -6.63
C GLN A 41 2.85 -8.13 -6.29
N THR A 42 2.19 -7.33 -7.14
CA THR A 42 1.90 -5.92 -6.86
C THR A 42 0.45 -5.74 -6.39
N TRP A 43 0.08 -6.47 -5.36
CA TRP A 43 -1.20 -6.35 -4.70
C TRP A 43 -1.34 -4.99 -3.99
N THR A 44 -2.57 -4.55 -3.77
CA THR A 44 -2.90 -3.37 -2.99
C THR A 44 -4.02 -3.66 -2.01
N GLU A 45 -3.91 -3.09 -0.82
CA GLU A 45 -4.94 -3.08 0.20
C GLU A 45 -5.02 -1.68 0.80
N GLY A 46 -6.22 -1.18 1.00
CA GLY A 46 -6.39 0.14 1.56
C GLY A 46 -7.77 0.38 2.13
N TYR A 47 -7.79 1.22 3.13
CA TYR A 47 -8.99 1.70 3.80
C TYR A 47 -9.12 3.20 3.57
N PHE A 48 -10.31 3.70 3.70
CA PHE A 48 -10.60 5.12 3.84
C PHE A 48 -11.60 5.28 4.96
N TYR A 49 -11.40 6.29 5.77
CA TYR A 49 -12.38 6.72 6.76
C TYR A 49 -12.48 8.23 6.79
N TYR A 50 -13.67 8.68 7.06
CA TYR A 50 -14.01 10.09 7.27
C TYR A 50 -15.09 10.19 8.35
N ALA A 51 -14.86 11.07 9.31
CA ALA A 51 -15.86 11.45 10.28
C ALA A 51 -15.87 12.98 10.43
N LYS A 52 -17.05 13.55 10.48
CA LYS A 52 -17.26 14.98 10.71
C LYS A 52 -18.38 15.16 11.69
N LEU A 53 -18.16 16.01 12.68
CA LEU A 53 -19.17 16.52 13.59
C LEU A 53 -19.24 18.04 13.40
N GLN A 54 -20.45 18.58 13.33
CA GLN A 54 -20.67 20.03 13.21
C GLN A 54 -21.76 20.49 14.12
N LYS A 55 -21.65 21.75 14.53
CA LYS A 55 -22.64 22.44 15.37
C LYS A 55 -22.84 23.83 14.85
N GLU A 56 -24.10 24.21 14.67
CA GLU A 56 -24.51 25.57 14.42
C GLU A 56 -24.99 26.20 15.72
N ILE A 57 -24.46 27.37 16.06
CA ILE A 57 -24.79 28.15 17.27
C ILE A 57 -24.94 29.60 16.85
N GLY A 58 -26.18 30.08 16.71
CA GLY A 58 -26.45 31.44 16.22
C GLY A 58 -25.80 31.64 14.82
N ASN A 59 -24.91 32.62 14.73
CA ASN A 59 -24.22 32.97 13.48
C ASN A 59 -22.91 32.18 13.25
N HIS A 60 -22.64 31.18 14.06
CA HIS A 60 -21.40 30.36 14.00
C HIS A 60 -21.71 28.95 13.54
N LEU A 61 -20.89 28.44 12.66
CA LEU A 61 -20.82 27.01 12.32
C LEU A 61 -19.43 26.49 12.67
N ILE A 62 -19.37 25.59 13.62
CA ILE A 62 -18.12 24.94 14.03
C ILE A 62 -18.16 23.49 13.58
N SER A 63 -17.08 23.00 12.99
CA SER A 63 -16.97 21.58 12.61
C SER A 63 -15.60 21.01 12.89
N LEU A 64 -15.60 19.81 13.45
CA LEU A 64 -14.43 18.98 13.63
C LEU A 64 -14.53 17.80 12.67
N SER A 65 -13.46 17.52 11.94
CA SER A 65 -13.41 16.36 11.05
C SER A 65 -12.08 15.64 11.15
N VAL A 66 -12.14 14.35 10.92
CA VAL A 66 -10.98 13.47 10.77
C VAL A 66 -11.14 12.66 9.48
N MET A 67 -10.05 12.51 8.74
CA MET A 67 -9.97 11.64 7.59
C MET A 67 -8.63 10.95 7.52
N GLY A 68 -8.61 9.76 6.95
CA GLY A 68 -7.37 9.03 6.69
C GLY A 68 -7.60 7.92 5.67
N ALA A 69 -6.50 7.53 5.03
CA ALA A 69 -6.49 6.51 3.99
C ALA A 69 -5.29 5.59 4.19
N PRO A 70 -5.26 4.73 5.25
CA PRO A 70 -4.21 3.76 5.42
C PRO A 70 -4.17 2.81 4.24
N GLN A 71 -2.97 2.56 3.73
CA GLN A 71 -2.78 1.64 2.61
C GLN A 71 -1.47 0.87 2.70
N LYS A 72 -1.46 -0.29 2.06
CA LYS A 72 -0.30 -1.16 1.88
C LYS A 72 -0.33 -1.73 0.47
N HIS A 73 0.83 -1.85 -0.16
CA HIS A 73 0.92 -2.44 -1.50
C HIS A 73 2.30 -3.03 -1.77
N GLY A 74 2.33 -4.05 -2.62
CA GLY A 74 3.54 -4.58 -3.21
C GLY A 74 3.98 -3.74 -4.41
N GLN A 75 5.28 -3.66 -4.64
CA GLN A 75 5.87 -2.82 -5.69
C GLN A 75 6.80 -3.62 -6.59
N ARG A 76 6.93 -3.18 -7.83
CA ARG A 76 8.08 -3.42 -8.70
C ARG A 76 8.90 -2.12 -8.72
N SER A 77 10.05 -2.15 -8.04
CA SER A 77 10.97 -1.02 -8.01
C SER A 77 12.07 -1.21 -9.06
N TYR A 78 12.63 -0.11 -9.52
CA TYR A 78 13.69 -0.02 -10.50
C TYR A 78 13.28 -0.37 -11.93
N LYS A 79 13.88 0.35 -12.85
CA LYS A 79 13.80 0.07 -14.28
C LYS A 79 14.63 -1.17 -14.58
N SER A 80 14.14 -2.02 -15.45
CA SER A 80 14.89 -3.13 -16.05
C SER A 80 15.06 -2.85 -17.54
N ASN A 81 16.05 -3.46 -18.15
CA ASN A 81 16.20 -3.45 -19.58
C ASN A 81 14.95 -4.03 -20.25
N ILE A 82 14.54 -3.49 -21.38
CA ILE A 82 13.35 -3.94 -22.13
C ILE A 82 13.48 -5.42 -22.49
N ALA A 83 14.69 -5.90 -22.82
CA ALA A 83 14.98 -7.30 -23.10
C ALA A 83 14.63 -8.25 -21.94
N THR A 84 14.60 -7.75 -20.71
CA THR A 84 14.10 -8.52 -19.55
C THR A 84 12.64 -8.91 -19.73
N TYR A 85 11.86 -8.06 -20.35
CA TYR A 85 10.45 -8.27 -20.59
C TYR A 85 10.18 -8.94 -21.93
N ASP A 86 10.81 -8.41 -23.00
CA ASP A 86 10.65 -8.90 -24.37
C ASP A 86 11.83 -8.50 -25.25
N THR A 87 12.58 -9.49 -25.76
CA THR A 87 13.73 -9.26 -26.62
C THR A 87 13.35 -8.82 -28.03
N THR A 88 12.15 -9.15 -28.51
CA THR A 88 11.65 -8.72 -29.83
C THR A 88 11.43 -7.23 -29.82
N ILE A 89 10.69 -6.74 -28.85
CA ILE A 89 10.48 -5.30 -28.67
C ILE A 89 11.80 -4.56 -28.42
N ALA A 90 12.72 -5.15 -27.67
CA ALA A 90 14.04 -4.54 -27.46
C ALA A 90 14.80 -4.34 -28.77
N ARG A 91 14.81 -5.34 -29.67
CA ARG A 91 15.44 -5.22 -30.99
C ARG A 91 14.73 -4.20 -31.88
N GLU A 92 13.41 -4.19 -31.90
CA GLU A 92 12.61 -3.20 -32.65
C GLU A 92 12.93 -1.76 -32.22
N LEU A 93 13.28 -1.57 -30.94
CA LEU A 93 13.69 -0.28 -30.39
C LEU A 93 15.21 0.00 -30.54
N GLY A 94 15.93 -0.83 -31.28
CA GLY A 94 17.34 -0.63 -31.60
C GLY A 94 18.34 -1.17 -30.57
N ASP A 95 17.90 -1.98 -29.60
CA ASP A 95 18.82 -2.67 -28.69
C ASP A 95 19.49 -3.85 -29.41
N THR A 96 20.78 -3.71 -29.69
CA THR A 96 21.63 -4.71 -30.35
C THR A 96 22.50 -5.50 -29.36
N SER A 97 22.25 -5.36 -28.06
CA SER A 97 23.03 -6.01 -27.01
C SER A 97 22.99 -7.52 -27.14
N ASN A 98 24.11 -8.18 -26.77
CA ASN A 98 24.12 -9.61 -26.54
C ASN A 98 23.56 -9.91 -25.14
N TRP A 99 22.41 -10.55 -25.09
CA TRP A 99 21.71 -10.86 -23.83
C TRP A 99 22.07 -12.24 -23.25
N ASN A 100 23.15 -12.85 -23.70
CA ASN A 100 23.64 -14.10 -23.11
C ASN A 100 23.92 -13.90 -21.62
N ASN A 101 23.44 -14.80 -20.81
CA ASN A 101 23.51 -14.77 -19.34
C ASN A 101 22.69 -13.65 -18.66
N GLN A 102 21.83 -12.93 -19.37
CA GLN A 102 20.90 -11.97 -18.80
C GLN A 102 19.51 -12.57 -18.62
N ILE A 103 18.77 -12.02 -17.67
CA ILE A 103 17.34 -12.37 -17.51
C ILE A 103 16.57 -11.69 -18.65
N THR A 104 15.99 -12.49 -19.54
CA THR A 104 15.26 -12.02 -20.73
C THR A 104 13.93 -12.73 -20.91
N ASN A 105 13.04 -12.15 -21.74
CA ASN A 105 11.76 -12.75 -22.15
C ASN A 105 10.86 -13.21 -20.99
N LYS A 106 10.85 -12.48 -19.89
CA LYS A 106 10.04 -12.81 -18.70
C LYS A 106 8.60 -12.30 -18.80
N GLY A 107 8.28 -11.54 -19.85
CA GLY A 107 6.97 -10.91 -20.01
C GLY A 107 6.82 -9.61 -19.23
N ILE A 108 5.86 -8.78 -19.64
CA ILE A 108 5.66 -7.43 -19.10
C ILE A 108 5.17 -7.40 -17.65
N SER A 109 4.58 -8.48 -17.15
CA SER A 109 4.15 -8.63 -15.76
C SER A 109 5.29 -9.02 -14.81
N TYR A 110 6.45 -9.39 -15.34
CA TYR A 110 7.57 -9.86 -14.54
C TYR A 110 7.98 -8.87 -13.44
N ASN A 111 8.21 -9.40 -12.26
CA ASN A 111 8.71 -8.69 -11.10
C ASN A 111 9.75 -9.55 -10.36
N LYS A 112 10.96 -9.07 -10.24
CA LYS A 112 12.04 -9.78 -9.54
C LYS A 112 11.96 -9.67 -8.01
N HIS A 113 11.15 -8.75 -7.48
CA HIS A 113 11.13 -8.40 -6.07
C HIS A 113 10.24 -9.28 -5.21
N TRP A 114 9.96 -10.49 -5.65
CA TRP A 114 9.25 -11.47 -4.85
C TRP A 114 9.90 -12.84 -5.00
N GLY A 115 9.64 -13.70 -4.06
CA GLY A 115 10.12 -15.09 -4.09
C GLY A 115 9.20 -15.99 -3.28
N LYS A 116 9.41 -17.29 -3.44
CA LYS A 116 8.76 -18.32 -2.62
C LYS A 116 9.61 -18.55 -1.39
N LEU A 117 8.95 -18.76 -0.26
CA LEU A 117 9.59 -19.01 1.01
C LEU A 117 8.81 -20.07 1.78
N ASN A 118 9.50 -21.10 2.24
CA ASN A 118 8.97 -22.09 3.17
C ASN A 118 9.63 -21.85 4.52
N ARG A 119 8.81 -21.49 5.50
CA ARG A 119 9.28 -21.31 6.87
C ARG A 119 8.64 -22.34 7.78
N TRP A 120 9.45 -22.90 8.65
CA TRP A 120 8.96 -23.71 9.75
C TRP A 120 8.71 -22.84 10.96
N GLN A 121 7.56 -22.97 11.57
CA GLN A 121 7.19 -22.27 12.79
C GLN A 121 6.72 -23.29 13.81
N ILE A 122 7.05 -23.08 15.06
CA ILE A 122 6.51 -23.84 16.18
C ILE A 122 5.33 -23.02 16.72
N ASN A 123 4.15 -23.63 16.76
CA ASN A 123 2.98 -23.00 17.36
C ASN A 123 3.03 -23.05 18.90
N ASN A 124 2.06 -22.41 19.54
CA ASN A 124 1.97 -22.38 21.01
C ASN A 124 1.77 -23.78 21.64
N SER A 125 1.36 -24.78 20.86
CA SER A 125 1.20 -26.17 21.30
C SER A 125 2.45 -27.02 21.08
N GLY A 126 3.51 -26.45 20.51
CA GLY A 126 4.75 -27.16 20.20
C GLY A 126 4.76 -27.88 18.87
N ASP A 127 3.71 -27.76 18.05
CA ASP A 127 3.65 -28.40 16.73
C ASP A 127 4.44 -27.60 15.71
N THR A 128 5.13 -28.29 14.83
CA THR A 128 5.86 -27.70 13.71
C THR A 128 4.93 -27.44 12.54
N LEU A 129 4.73 -26.19 12.20
CA LEU A 129 3.92 -25.75 11.06
C LEU A 129 4.82 -25.34 9.91
N ASN A 130 4.50 -25.79 8.70
CA ASN A 130 5.15 -25.34 7.47
C ASN A 130 4.34 -24.20 6.84
N ASN A 131 4.90 -23.01 6.85
CA ASN A 131 4.28 -21.83 6.23
C ASN A 131 4.90 -21.58 4.85
N ARG A 132 4.14 -21.89 3.80
CA ARG A 132 4.50 -21.62 2.41
C ARG A 132 3.92 -20.29 1.99
N GLU A 133 4.78 -19.33 1.68
CA GLU A 133 4.33 -18.01 1.28
C GLU A 133 4.99 -17.51 -0.01
N ARG A 134 4.35 -16.51 -0.62
CA ARG A 134 4.94 -15.69 -1.66
C ARG A 134 5.17 -14.32 -1.06
N LEU A 135 6.43 -13.94 -0.92
CA LEU A 135 6.81 -12.70 -0.27
C LEU A 135 7.28 -11.69 -1.30
N ASN A 136 6.59 -10.55 -1.42
CA ASN A 136 7.13 -9.39 -2.11
C ASN A 136 8.03 -8.62 -1.14
N THR A 137 9.30 -8.50 -1.51
CA THR A 137 10.33 -7.84 -0.70
C THR A 137 10.30 -6.32 -0.79
N ARG A 138 9.49 -5.79 -1.72
CA ARG A 138 9.28 -4.36 -1.94
C ARG A 138 7.83 -4.02 -1.65
N GLN A 139 7.55 -3.81 -0.38
CA GLN A 139 6.26 -3.35 0.08
C GLN A 139 6.37 -1.90 0.55
N ASN A 140 5.29 -1.18 0.41
CA ASN A 140 5.15 0.15 0.98
C ASN A 140 3.83 0.23 1.74
N TYR A 141 3.84 0.93 2.86
CA TYR A 141 2.63 1.23 3.62
C TYR A 141 2.71 2.65 4.16
N TYR A 142 1.57 3.30 4.24
CA TYR A 142 1.49 4.57 4.94
C TYR A 142 0.08 4.85 5.46
N HIS A 143 0.03 5.65 6.50
CA HIS A 143 -1.16 6.24 7.04
C HIS A 143 -0.87 7.68 7.46
N LYS A 144 -1.62 8.61 6.91
CA LYS A 144 -1.47 10.05 7.18
C LYS A 144 -2.83 10.67 7.49
N PRO A 145 -3.36 10.46 8.73
CA PRO A 145 -4.60 11.10 9.15
C PRO A 145 -4.47 12.60 9.15
N GLN A 146 -5.59 13.25 8.85
CA GLN A 146 -5.75 14.69 8.94
C GLN A 146 -6.94 15.01 9.83
N TYR A 147 -6.70 15.83 10.81
CA TYR A 147 -7.70 16.40 11.70
C TYR A 147 -7.90 17.86 11.30
N SER A 148 -9.14 18.30 11.18
CA SER A 148 -9.44 19.68 10.78
C SER A 148 -10.51 20.27 11.67
N LEU A 149 -10.24 21.46 12.19
CA LEU A 149 -11.20 22.31 12.87
C LEU A 149 -11.55 23.46 11.93
N ARG A 150 -12.82 23.64 11.67
CA ARG A 150 -13.33 24.74 10.86
C ARG A 150 -14.31 25.54 11.68
N HIS A 151 -14.16 26.85 11.65
CA HIS A 151 -15.07 27.78 12.22
C HIS A 151 -15.49 28.82 11.18
N PHE A 152 -16.75 28.85 10.90
CA PHE A 152 -17.36 29.84 10.02
C PHE A 152 -18.26 30.76 10.86
N TRP A 153 -18.04 32.08 10.74
CA TRP A 153 -18.80 33.09 11.47
C TRP A 153 -19.37 34.11 10.51
N ARG A 154 -20.69 34.23 10.48
CA ARG A 154 -21.37 35.31 9.81
C ARG A 154 -21.47 36.51 10.76
N VAL A 155 -20.51 37.43 10.66
CA VAL A 155 -20.42 38.61 11.54
C VAL A 155 -21.67 39.50 11.37
N ASN A 156 -22.02 39.74 10.09
CA ASN A 156 -23.26 40.45 9.71
C ASN A 156 -23.61 40.07 8.25
N GLU A 157 -24.55 40.78 7.63
CA GLU A 157 -24.97 40.48 6.26
C GLU A 157 -23.88 40.67 5.20
N LYS A 158 -22.85 41.47 5.49
CA LYS A 158 -21.79 41.82 4.55
C LYS A 158 -20.47 41.15 4.85
N PHE A 159 -20.26 40.63 6.07
CA PHE A 159 -18.98 40.11 6.51
C PHE A 159 -19.05 38.66 7.02
N TYR A 160 -18.19 37.83 6.50
CA TYR A 160 -17.98 36.45 6.88
C TYR A 160 -16.54 36.24 7.26
N LEU A 161 -16.32 35.52 8.35
CA LEU A 161 -15.00 35.08 8.77
C LEU A 161 -14.95 33.55 8.69
N SER A 162 -13.90 33.00 8.04
CA SER A 162 -13.68 31.56 7.95
C SER A 162 -12.29 31.25 8.48
N ASN A 163 -12.23 30.44 9.52
CA ASN A 163 -10.99 29.92 10.10
C ASN A 163 -10.89 28.44 9.82
N VAL A 164 -9.73 27.98 9.38
CA VAL A 164 -9.41 26.58 9.18
C VAL A 164 -8.08 26.28 9.84
N SER A 165 -8.10 25.35 10.79
CA SER A 165 -6.89 24.78 11.39
C SER A 165 -6.85 23.29 11.09
N TYR A 166 -5.68 22.76 10.79
CA TYR A 166 -5.53 21.34 10.60
C TYR A 166 -4.22 20.81 11.19
N LEU A 167 -4.24 19.56 11.57
CA LEU A 167 -3.09 18.77 11.99
C LEU A 167 -3.04 17.50 11.16
N SER A 168 -1.88 17.14 10.65
CA SER A 168 -1.67 15.86 9.98
C SER A 168 -0.41 15.19 10.53
N VAL A 169 -0.56 13.93 10.94
CA VAL A 169 0.54 13.11 11.46
C VAL A 169 0.70 11.92 10.54
N GLY A 170 1.87 11.79 9.92
CA GLY A 170 2.16 10.70 9.00
C GLY A 170 2.97 9.60 9.65
N ASN A 171 2.59 8.36 9.36
CA ASN A 171 3.36 7.16 9.66
C ASN A 171 3.39 6.29 8.40
N GLY A 172 4.57 5.77 8.06
CA GLY A 172 4.71 4.90 6.90
C GLY A 172 6.11 4.34 6.79
N GLY A 173 6.24 3.37 5.92
CA GLY A 173 7.51 2.71 5.68
C GLY A 173 7.44 1.79 4.47
N GLY A 174 8.54 1.11 4.25
CA GLY A 174 8.65 0.12 3.19
C GLY A 174 9.65 -0.95 3.55
N THR A 175 9.58 -2.05 2.84
CA THR A 175 10.54 -3.16 2.96
C THR A 175 11.50 -3.16 1.78
N ARG A 176 12.69 -3.65 2.03
CA ARG A 176 13.69 -3.96 1.02
C ARG A 176 14.58 -5.10 1.52
N ILE A 177 15.17 -5.83 0.61
CA ILE A 177 16.24 -6.75 0.97
C ILE A 177 17.47 -5.90 1.38
N SER A 178 18.07 -6.26 2.51
CA SER A 178 19.36 -5.72 2.96
C SER A 178 20.46 -6.74 2.61
N GLY A 179 21.65 -6.25 2.27
CA GLY A 179 22.78 -7.09 1.90
C GLY A 179 22.85 -7.39 0.39
N ASN A 180 23.83 -8.19 0.03
CA ASN A 180 24.13 -8.55 -1.36
C ASN A 180 23.35 -9.82 -1.76
N THR A 181 22.08 -9.64 -2.13
CA THR A 181 21.20 -10.72 -2.55
C THR A 181 21.07 -10.74 -4.08
N ASN A 182 22.16 -11.00 -4.77
CA ASN A 182 22.15 -11.17 -6.23
C ASN A 182 21.76 -12.59 -6.67
N ASN A 183 21.33 -13.44 -5.73
CA ASN A 183 20.86 -14.77 -6.06
C ASN A 183 19.43 -14.74 -6.56
N TYR A 184 19.26 -15.19 -7.79
CA TYR A 184 17.97 -15.36 -8.42
C TYR A 184 17.70 -16.85 -8.65
N ASP A 185 16.44 -17.23 -8.54
CA ASP A 185 16.01 -18.56 -8.93
C ASP A 185 15.97 -18.70 -10.46
N THR A 186 15.64 -19.89 -10.94
CA THR A 186 15.56 -20.19 -12.38
C THR A 186 14.50 -19.35 -13.12
N PHE A 187 13.58 -18.72 -12.39
CA PHE A 187 12.55 -17.83 -12.93
C PHE A 187 12.96 -16.36 -12.88
N GLY A 188 14.12 -16.06 -12.30
CA GLY A 188 14.64 -14.71 -12.17
C GLY A 188 14.04 -13.88 -11.02
N GLN A 189 13.31 -14.50 -10.09
CA GLN A 189 12.93 -13.91 -8.82
C GLN A 189 14.05 -14.08 -7.79
N TYR A 190 13.99 -13.27 -6.72
CA TYR A 190 14.92 -13.47 -5.61
C TYR A 190 14.79 -14.87 -5.00
N ASN A 191 15.93 -15.56 -4.85
CA ASN A 191 16.00 -16.86 -4.16
C ASN A 191 15.96 -16.65 -2.65
N LEU A 192 14.75 -16.33 -2.14
CA LEU A 192 14.55 -16.05 -0.72
C LEU A 192 14.76 -17.28 0.16
N GLN A 193 14.52 -18.48 -0.37
CA GLN A 193 14.73 -19.73 0.38
C GLN A 193 16.20 -19.94 0.71
N GLU A 194 17.08 -19.77 -0.26
CA GLU A 194 18.52 -19.88 -0.03
C GLU A 194 19.03 -18.89 1.03
N ALA A 195 18.56 -17.64 0.95
CA ALA A 195 18.90 -16.64 1.94
C ALA A 195 18.36 -16.99 3.34
N TYR A 196 17.15 -17.54 3.42
CA TYR A 196 16.57 -18.01 4.66
C TYR A 196 17.35 -19.19 5.25
N ASP A 197 17.63 -20.20 4.44
CA ASP A 197 18.34 -21.41 4.85
C ASP A 197 19.77 -21.07 5.31
N ALA A 198 20.45 -20.16 4.62
CA ALA A 198 21.76 -19.67 5.02
C ALA A 198 21.72 -18.98 6.39
N ASN A 199 20.71 -18.14 6.63
CA ASN A 199 20.56 -17.45 7.91
C ASN A 199 20.19 -18.39 9.07
N VAL A 200 19.34 -19.38 8.81
CA VAL A 200 18.95 -20.39 9.82
C VAL A 200 20.14 -21.29 10.21
N ASN A 201 20.99 -21.61 9.24
CA ASN A 201 22.15 -22.49 9.47
C ASN A 201 23.39 -21.74 9.97
N ASN A 202 23.42 -20.42 9.84
CA ASN A 202 24.53 -19.57 10.30
C ASN A 202 24.19 -18.93 11.64
N ILE A 203 24.36 -19.68 12.71
CA ILE A 203 24.15 -19.17 14.07
C ILE A 203 25.37 -18.32 14.43
N ASP A 204 25.21 -17.01 14.41
CA ASP A 204 26.20 -16.10 14.98
C ASP A 204 25.98 -16.04 16.50
N LEU A 205 26.93 -16.65 17.24
CA LEU A 205 26.90 -16.68 18.71
C LEU A 205 27.27 -15.35 19.37
N LEU A 206 27.53 -14.31 18.57
CA LEU A 206 27.89 -12.96 19.06
C LEU A 206 26.71 -11.99 19.12
N TYR A 207 25.49 -12.43 18.80
CA TYR A 207 24.25 -11.68 18.93
C TYR A 207 23.30 -12.34 19.89
#